data_6fe2da0cd151dcb0dc01609f1a84c502
#
_entry.id   6fe2da0cd151dcb0dc01609f1a84c502
#
_cell.length_a   1.000
_cell.length_b   1.000
_cell.length_c   1.000
_cell.angle_alpha   90.00
_cell.angle_beta   90.00
_cell.angle_gamma   90.00
#
_symmetry.space_group_name_H-M   'P 1'
#
loop_
_entity.id
_entity.type
_entity.pdbx_description
1 polymer ?
#
loop_
_entity_poly.entity_id
_entity_poly.type
_entity_poly.pdbx_seq_one_letter_code
_entity_poly.pdbx_strand_id
1 'polypeptide(L)'
;MQFFIDTANFEEIKEAYEWGILSGVTTNPSLVAKEPGVNFHDRLREIAELVNGSVSGEVISLDAEGMIREGEELAAIHPNITVKLPMTPAGLTACRYFANKGIKTNVTLIFSANQALMAARAGATYVSPFLGRLDDIGQDGVELIREIAEIFAIHEIPTQIIAASVRHPQHVTQAALAGAHISTTPYKVLKQLFHHPLTDNGIEGFLADWSKLEDK
;
A
#
# COMPACT_ATOMS: atom_id res chain seq x y z
N MET A 1 8.70 3.25 -8.83
CA MET A 1 7.62 3.08 -7.84
C MET A 1 7.23 1.62 -7.77
N GLN A 2 7.13 1.04 -6.58
CA GLN A 2 6.69 -0.34 -6.36
C GLN A 2 5.14 -0.42 -6.32
N PHE A 3 4.62 -1.62 -6.57
CA PHE A 3 3.19 -1.90 -6.44
C PHE A 3 2.90 -2.73 -5.19
N PHE A 4 2.00 -2.24 -4.35
CA PHE A 4 1.31 -3.01 -3.34
C PHE A 4 -0.16 -3.17 -3.77
N ILE A 5 -0.81 -4.22 -3.30
CA ILE A 5 -2.26 -4.40 -3.47
C ILE A 5 -2.98 -4.05 -2.16
N ASP A 6 -4.13 -3.36 -2.27
CA ASP A 6 -4.97 -2.98 -1.13
C ASP A 6 -6.22 -3.86 -1.07
N THR A 7 -6.07 -5.03 -0.45
CA THR A 7 -7.14 -6.03 -0.28
C THR A 7 -6.80 -7.03 0.82
N ALA A 8 -7.81 -7.69 1.40
CA ALA A 8 -7.68 -8.85 2.29
C ALA A 8 -8.15 -10.16 1.61
N ASN A 9 -8.59 -10.09 0.35
CA ASN A 9 -9.01 -11.26 -0.42
C ASN A 9 -7.77 -12.02 -0.93
N PHE A 10 -7.64 -13.27 -0.49
CA PHE A 10 -6.44 -14.07 -0.77
C PHE A 10 -6.30 -14.42 -2.26
N GLU A 11 -7.39 -14.69 -2.96
CA GLU A 11 -7.36 -15.03 -4.38
C GLU A 11 -6.95 -13.83 -5.25
N GLU A 12 -7.42 -12.62 -4.91
CA GLU A 12 -6.97 -11.39 -5.57
C GLU A 12 -5.48 -11.16 -5.38
N ILE A 13 -4.96 -11.40 -4.17
CA ILE A 13 -3.54 -11.27 -3.86
C ILE A 13 -2.72 -12.30 -4.64
N LYS A 14 -3.16 -13.56 -4.65
CA LYS A 14 -2.49 -14.66 -5.35
C LYS A 14 -2.40 -14.38 -6.85
N GLU A 15 -3.52 -14.03 -7.49
CA GLU A 15 -3.55 -13.68 -8.91
C GLU A 15 -2.60 -12.51 -9.22
N ALA A 16 -2.65 -11.43 -8.42
CA ALA A 16 -1.77 -10.27 -8.62
C ALA A 16 -0.30 -10.60 -8.36
N TYR A 17 0.01 -11.51 -7.44
CA TYR A 17 1.37 -11.97 -7.17
C TYR A 17 1.94 -12.77 -8.34
N GLU A 18 1.12 -13.61 -8.99
CA GLU A 18 1.50 -14.38 -10.20
C GLU A 18 1.84 -13.48 -11.39
N TRP A 19 1.35 -12.24 -11.45
CA TRP A 19 1.77 -11.27 -12.49
C TRP A 19 3.22 -10.78 -12.31
N GLY A 20 3.88 -11.09 -11.19
CA GLY A 20 5.29 -10.75 -10.94
C GLY A 20 5.58 -9.27 -10.65
N ILE A 21 4.56 -8.46 -10.41
CA ILE A 21 4.69 -7.01 -10.15
C ILE A 21 4.53 -6.62 -8.68
N LEU A 22 4.01 -7.53 -7.85
CA LEU A 22 3.60 -7.23 -6.49
C LEU A 22 4.80 -7.27 -5.52
N SER A 23 4.98 -6.18 -4.78
CA SER A 23 6.06 -6.03 -3.78
C SER A 23 5.54 -5.98 -2.33
N GLY A 24 4.22 -6.04 -2.13
CA GLY A 24 3.62 -6.02 -0.79
C GLY A 24 2.10 -5.90 -0.81
N VAL A 25 1.52 -5.92 0.38
CA VAL A 25 0.07 -5.88 0.59
C VAL A 25 -0.27 -4.91 1.72
N THR A 26 -1.31 -4.11 1.54
CA THR A 26 -1.93 -3.38 2.64
C THR A 26 -3.30 -3.95 2.93
N THR A 27 -3.60 -4.13 4.21
CA THR A 27 -4.93 -4.46 4.70
C THR A 27 -5.44 -3.38 5.65
N ASN A 28 -6.71 -3.43 5.97
CA ASN A 28 -7.32 -2.61 7.01
C ASN A 28 -8.59 -3.32 7.52
N PRO A 29 -9.15 -2.90 8.68
CA PRO A 29 -10.33 -3.55 9.25
C PRO A 29 -11.54 -3.62 8.30
N SER A 30 -11.74 -2.60 7.46
CA SER A 30 -12.86 -2.56 6.50
C SER A 30 -12.69 -3.57 5.35
N LEU A 31 -11.46 -3.88 4.96
CA LEU A 31 -11.19 -4.90 3.95
C LEU A 31 -11.37 -6.30 4.52
N VAL A 32 -10.86 -6.54 5.73
CA VAL A 32 -11.02 -7.84 6.41
C VAL A 32 -12.48 -8.14 6.70
N ALA A 33 -13.28 -7.15 7.07
CA ALA A 33 -14.72 -7.30 7.32
C ALA A 33 -15.52 -7.76 6.09
N LYS A 34 -14.98 -7.65 4.89
CA LYS A 34 -15.59 -8.15 3.65
C LYS A 34 -15.34 -9.64 3.40
N GLU A 35 -14.44 -10.26 4.16
CA GLU A 35 -14.07 -11.67 4.04
C GLU A 35 -14.76 -12.47 5.16
N PRO A 36 -15.98 -13.00 4.95
CA PRO A 36 -16.75 -13.65 5.99
C PRO A 36 -16.08 -14.95 6.46
N GLY A 37 -16.07 -15.16 7.79
CA GLY A 37 -15.54 -16.38 8.40
C GLY A 37 -14.02 -16.48 8.46
N VAL A 38 -13.29 -15.41 8.11
CA VAL A 38 -11.83 -15.39 8.14
C VAL A 38 -11.33 -14.83 9.47
N ASN A 39 -10.41 -15.55 10.11
CA ASN A 39 -9.64 -15.01 11.23
C ASN A 39 -8.58 -14.03 10.72
N PHE A 40 -8.48 -12.85 11.33
CA PHE A 40 -7.58 -11.79 10.88
C PHE A 40 -6.10 -12.19 10.93
N HIS A 41 -5.66 -12.80 12.02
CA HIS A 41 -4.25 -13.22 12.19
C HIS A 41 -3.87 -14.35 11.23
N ASP A 42 -4.78 -15.30 11.01
CA ASP A 42 -4.55 -16.40 10.05
C ASP A 42 -4.46 -15.87 8.62
N ARG A 43 -5.33 -14.93 8.24
CA ARG A 43 -5.26 -14.28 6.93
C ARG A 43 -3.96 -13.52 6.73
N LEU A 44 -3.48 -12.77 7.73
CA LEU A 44 -2.19 -12.07 7.63
C LEU A 44 -1.03 -13.06 7.48
N ARG A 45 -1.08 -14.21 8.15
CA ARG A 45 -0.07 -15.27 8.01
C ARG A 45 -0.06 -15.84 6.60
N GLU A 46 -1.22 -16.24 6.07
CA GLU A 46 -1.37 -16.76 4.71
C GLU A 46 -0.80 -15.78 3.65
N ILE A 47 -1.13 -14.50 3.80
CA ILE A 47 -0.64 -13.45 2.90
C ILE A 47 0.88 -13.30 3.02
N ALA A 48 1.42 -13.27 4.24
CA ALA A 48 2.84 -13.06 4.50
C ALA A 48 3.71 -14.25 4.08
N GLU A 49 3.17 -15.46 4.07
CA GLU A 49 3.82 -16.66 3.54
C GLU A 49 3.85 -16.66 2.00
N LEU A 50 2.82 -16.11 1.35
CA LEU A 50 2.73 -16.03 -0.11
C LEU A 50 3.62 -14.90 -0.66
N VAL A 51 3.53 -13.70 -0.08
CA VAL A 51 4.13 -12.49 -0.64
C VAL A 51 5.50 -12.23 -0.02
N ASN A 52 6.54 -12.24 -0.84
CA ASN A 52 7.89 -11.86 -0.40
C ASN A 52 8.02 -10.32 -0.34
N GLY A 53 7.36 -9.70 0.65
CA GLY A 53 7.35 -8.26 0.82
C GLY A 53 6.56 -7.81 2.04
N SER A 54 6.44 -6.51 2.24
CA SER A 54 5.72 -5.94 3.39
C SER A 54 4.22 -6.25 3.36
N VAL A 55 3.69 -6.73 4.47
CA VAL A 55 2.25 -6.97 4.67
C VAL A 55 1.78 -6.14 5.85
N SER A 56 0.97 -5.12 5.60
CA SER A 56 0.47 -4.21 6.63
C SER A 56 -0.76 -4.79 7.33
N GLY A 57 -0.64 -5.02 8.66
CA GLY A 57 -1.73 -5.36 9.57
C GLY A 57 -2.03 -4.17 10.50
N GLU A 58 -3.29 -3.71 10.54
CA GLU A 58 -3.70 -2.51 11.27
C GLU A 58 -4.22 -2.85 12.66
N VAL A 59 -3.73 -2.12 13.68
CA VAL A 59 -4.23 -2.19 15.07
C VAL A 59 -5.57 -1.46 15.18
N ILE A 60 -6.38 -1.83 16.17
CA ILE A 60 -7.71 -1.25 16.40
C ILE A 60 -7.83 -0.48 17.71
N SER A 61 -6.93 -0.67 18.67
CA SER A 61 -6.89 0.11 19.92
C SER A 61 -6.71 1.59 19.65
N LEU A 62 -7.19 2.43 20.57
CA LEU A 62 -7.13 3.89 20.45
C LEU A 62 -6.03 4.51 21.32
N ASP A 63 -5.57 3.81 22.35
CA ASP A 63 -4.49 4.22 23.24
C ASP A 63 -3.16 3.54 22.86
N ALA A 64 -2.05 4.15 23.30
CA ALA A 64 -0.72 3.69 22.91
C ALA A 64 -0.38 2.29 23.46
N GLU A 65 -0.81 1.96 24.68
CA GLU A 65 -0.52 0.65 25.30
C GLU A 65 -1.25 -0.47 24.57
N GLY A 66 -2.52 -0.24 24.22
CA GLY A 66 -3.31 -1.17 23.42
C GLY A 66 -2.71 -1.37 22.02
N MET A 67 -2.32 -0.28 21.33
CA MET A 67 -1.66 -0.36 20.02
C MET A 67 -0.33 -1.11 20.09
N ILE A 68 0.45 -0.91 21.14
CA ILE A 68 1.73 -1.62 21.34
C ILE A 68 1.48 -3.11 21.52
N ARG A 69 0.56 -3.50 22.39
CA ARG A 69 0.23 -4.90 22.64
C ARG A 69 -0.26 -5.60 21.37
N GLU A 70 -1.24 -5.03 20.69
CA GLU A 70 -1.76 -5.57 19.42
C GLU A 70 -0.67 -5.63 18.34
N GLY A 71 0.13 -4.59 18.22
CA GLY A 71 1.20 -4.54 17.22
C GLY A 71 2.33 -5.54 17.47
N GLU A 72 2.65 -5.87 18.74
CA GLU A 72 3.57 -6.96 19.07
C GLU A 72 3.01 -8.33 18.65
N GLU A 73 1.71 -8.56 18.89
CA GLU A 73 1.03 -9.77 18.45
C GLU A 73 1.06 -9.90 16.92
N LEU A 74 0.77 -8.79 16.20
CA LEU A 74 0.84 -8.76 14.74
C LEU A 74 2.26 -9.02 14.22
N ALA A 75 3.25 -8.33 14.78
CA ALA A 75 4.65 -8.48 14.36
C ALA A 75 5.20 -9.90 14.61
N ALA A 76 4.67 -10.61 15.59
CA ALA A 76 5.04 -11.99 15.89
C ALA A 76 4.50 -13.03 14.88
N ILE A 77 3.53 -12.66 14.03
CA ILE A 77 2.92 -13.57 13.04
C ILE A 77 3.94 -14.00 11.98
N HIS A 78 4.68 -13.02 11.42
CA HIS A 78 5.66 -13.26 10.36
C HIS A 78 6.64 -12.08 10.21
N PRO A 79 7.92 -12.28 9.84
CA PRO A 79 8.90 -11.19 9.65
C PRO A 79 8.51 -10.13 8.60
N ASN A 80 7.64 -10.46 7.66
CA ASN A 80 7.13 -9.54 6.64
C ASN A 80 6.01 -8.63 7.15
N ILE A 81 5.48 -8.85 8.34
CA ILE A 81 4.42 -8.01 8.90
C ILE A 81 4.95 -6.62 9.22
N THR A 82 4.20 -5.63 8.79
CA THR A 82 4.38 -4.22 9.09
C THR A 82 3.19 -3.74 9.92
N VAL A 83 3.45 -3.24 11.12
CA VAL A 83 2.39 -2.77 12.03
C VAL A 83 1.83 -1.46 11.51
N LYS A 84 0.53 -1.44 11.19
CA LYS A 84 -0.13 -0.26 10.68
C LYS A 84 -0.83 0.49 11.81
N LEU A 85 -0.54 1.79 11.93
CA LEU A 85 -0.88 2.65 13.05
C LEU A 85 -1.59 3.91 12.56
N PRO A 86 -2.65 4.39 13.21
CA PRO A 86 -3.31 5.64 12.81
C PRO A 86 -2.45 6.87 13.14
N MET A 87 -2.60 7.94 12.37
CA MET A 87 -1.92 9.22 12.60
C MET A 87 -2.55 9.97 13.77
N THR A 88 -2.23 9.55 14.98
CA THR A 88 -2.64 10.15 16.26
C THR A 88 -1.45 10.28 17.21
N PRO A 89 -1.52 11.08 18.30
CA PRO A 89 -0.45 11.11 19.31
C PRO A 89 -0.14 9.72 19.88
N ALA A 90 -1.16 8.90 20.17
CA ALA A 90 -0.99 7.52 20.63
C ALA A 90 -0.31 6.63 19.55
N GLY A 91 -0.73 6.75 18.28
CA GLY A 91 -0.12 6.04 17.16
C GLY A 91 1.35 6.41 16.96
N LEU A 92 1.72 7.68 17.11
CA LEU A 92 3.13 8.12 17.04
C LEU A 92 3.96 7.60 18.22
N THR A 93 3.37 7.52 19.42
CA THR A 93 4.02 6.90 20.58
C THR A 93 4.31 5.43 20.33
N ALA A 94 3.34 4.68 19.82
CA ALA A 94 3.50 3.29 19.42
C ALA A 94 4.51 3.13 18.28
N CYS A 95 4.47 4.02 17.27
CA CYS A 95 5.43 4.04 16.16
C CYS A 95 6.88 4.16 16.68
N ARG A 96 7.15 5.11 17.58
CA ARG A 96 8.47 5.26 18.20
C ARG A 96 8.89 4.02 18.98
N TYR A 97 7.98 3.39 19.70
CA TYR A 97 8.25 2.14 20.41
C TYR A 97 8.71 1.04 19.46
N PHE A 98 7.97 0.83 18.35
CA PHE A 98 8.32 -0.18 17.36
C PHE A 98 9.60 0.14 16.62
N ALA A 99 9.84 1.39 16.26
CA ALA A 99 11.08 1.82 15.62
C ALA A 99 12.31 1.48 16.48
N ASN A 100 12.24 1.71 17.80
CA ASN A 100 13.31 1.36 18.74
C ASN A 100 13.56 -0.15 18.85
N LYS A 101 12.59 -0.97 18.50
CA LYS A 101 12.68 -2.44 18.44
C LYS A 101 13.05 -2.99 17.04
N GLY A 102 13.21 -2.12 16.05
CA GLY A 102 13.47 -2.53 14.66
C GLY A 102 12.26 -3.15 13.96
N ILE A 103 11.05 -2.98 14.50
CA ILE A 103 9.79 -3.44 13.91
C ILE A 103 9.29 -2.39 12.93
N LYS A 104 8.97 -2.82 11.70
CA LYS A 104 8.48 -1.94 10.64
C LYS A 104 7.08 -1.42 10.97
N THR A 105 6.86 -0.13 10.70
CA THR A 105 5.56 0.51 10.88
C THR A 105 5.10 1.23 9.63
N ASN A 106 3.77 1.29 9.44
CA ASN A 106 3.09 2.06 8.40
C ASN A 106 2.10 3.01 9.08
N VAL A 107 2.45 4.29 9.17
CA VAL A 107 1.54 5.30 9.73
C VAL A 107 0.53 5.71 8.68
N THR A 108 -0.73 5.45 8.96
CA THR A 108 -1.87 5.61 8.03
C THR A 108 -2.79 6.77 8.41
N LEU A 109 -3.77 7.07 7.55
CA LEU A 109 -4.71 8.19 7.71
C LEU A 109 -3.98 9.54 7.72
N ILE A 110 -3.06 9.71 6.79
CA ILE A 110 -2.31 10.95 6.60
C ILE A 110 -2.99 11.79 5.53
N PHE A 111 -3.26 13.05 5.87
CA PHE A 111 -3.97 14.02 5.03
C PHE A 111 -3.26 15.38 4.94
N SER A 112 -2.04 15.49 5.52
CA SER A 112 -1.20 16.68 5.39
C SER A 112 0.29 16.33 5.42
N ALA A 113 1.13 17.16 4.82
CA ALA A 113 2.58 16.98 4.84
C ALA A 113 3.15 17.07 6.27
N ASN A 114 2.57 17.89 7.14
CA ASN A 114 2.96 17.97 8.54
C ASN A 114 2.75 16.63 9.28
N GLN A 115 1.65 15.94 9.03
CA GLN A 115 1.39 14.62 9.59
C GLN A 115 2.44 13.60 9.12
N ALA A 116 2.77 13.58 7.83
CA ALA A 116 3.80 12.70 7.28
C ALA A 116 5.17 12.98 7.90
N LEU A 117 5.53 14.26 8.06
CA LEU A 117 6.80 14.67 8.69
C LEU A 117 6.88 14.21 10.15
N MET A 118 5.81 14.38 10.94
CA MET A 118 5.77 13.91 12.33
C MET A 118 5.90 12.38 12.40
N ALA A 119 5.20 11.64 11.54
CA ALA A 119 5.29 10.18 11.48
C ALA A 119 6.71 9.71 11.12
N ALA A 120 7.35 10.34 10.15
CA ALA A 120 8.73 10.05 9.77
C ALA A 120 9.70 10.29 10.94
N ARG A 121 9.54 11.42 11.67
CA ARG A 121 10.37 11.72 12.84
C ARG A 121 10.09 10.81 14.04
N ALA A 122 8.90 10.20 14.11
CA ALA A 122 8.62 9.12 15.06
C ALA A 122 9.30 7.80 14.66
N GLY A 123 9.88 7.68 13.47
CA GLY A 123 10.62 6.52 12.99
C GLY A 123 9.77 5.56 12.13
N ALA A 124 8.69 6.05 11.53
CA ALA A 124 7.88 5.26 10.60
C ALA A 124 8.70 4.75 9.42
N THR A 125 8.56 3.45 9.09
CA THR A 125 9.13 2.88 7.87
C THR A 125 8.37 3.37 6.64
N TYR A 126 7.05 3.44 6.76
CA TYR A 126 6.15 3.92 5.73
C TYR A 126 5.18 4.96 6.27
N VAL A 127 4.78 5.88 5.41
CA VAL A 127 3.63 6.77 5.61
C VAL A 127 2.64 6.55 4.48
N SER A 128 1.35 6.49 4.81
CA SER A 128 0.27 6.28 3.84
C SER A 128 -0.63 7.51 3.75
N PRO A 129 -0.28 8.53 2.92
CA PRO A 129 -1.17 9.61 2.56
C PRO A 129 -2.31 9.12 1.67
N PHE A 130 -3.54 9.59 1.98
CA PHE A 130 -4.78 9.14 1.36
C PHE A 130 -5.21 10.12 0.25
N LEU A 131 -4.65 9.98 -0.94
CA LEU A 131 -4.92 10.90 -2.06
C LEU A 131 -6.39 10.89 -2.50
N GLY A 132 -7.02 9.74 -2.69
CA GLY A 132 -8.39 9.66 -3.19
C GLY A 132 -9.44 10.21 -2.23
N ARG A 133 -9.22 10.14 -0.90
CA ARG A 133 -10.12 10.77 0.08
C ARG A 133 -10.02 12.29 0.08
N LEU A 134 -8.86 12.85 -0.27
CA LEU A 134 -8.73 14.31 -0.47
C LEU A 134 -9.48 14.76 -1.71
N ASP A 135 -9.38 13.99 -2.81
CA ASP A 135 -10.16 14.27 -4.02
C ASP A 135 -11.67 14.21 -3.77
N ASP A 136 -12.13 13.26 -2.93
CA ASP A 136 -13.55 13.14 -2.55
C ASP A 136 -14.11 14.43 -1.91
N ILE A 137 -13.24 15.28 -1.31
CA ILE A 137 -13.62 16.56 -0.69
C ILE A 137 -13.13 17.79 -1.49
N GLY A 138 -12.71 17.59 -2.74
CA GLY A 138 -12.29 18.68 -3.63
C GLY A 138 -10.90 19.24 -3.36
N GLN A 139 -10.02 18.48 -2.72
CA GLN A 139 -8.61 18.81 -2.56
C GLN A 139 -7.76 17.95 -3.51
N ASP A 140 -6.60 18.45 -3.93
CA ASP A 140 -5.68 17.69 -4.79
C ASP A 140 -4.85 16.72 -3.94
N GLY A 141 -5.23 15.44 -3.95
CA GLY A 141 -4.51 14.40 -3.20
C GLY A 141 -3.12 14.07 -3.76
N VAL A 142 -2.90 14.32 -5.05
CA VAL A 142 -1.60 14.13 -5.70
C VAL A 142 -0.60 15.20 -5.26
N GLU A 143 -1.07 16.44 -5.05
CA GLU A 143 -0.24 17.52 -4.53
C GLU A 143 0.29 17.20 -3.14
N LEU A 144 -0.52 16.59 -2.27
CA LEU A 144 -0.04 16.11 -0.97
C LEU A 144 1.14 15.12 -1.10
N ILE A 145 1.07 14.18 -2.06
CA ILE A 145 2.19 13.25 -2.32
C ILE A 145 3.45 14.03 -2.72
N ARG A 146 3.32 15.03 -3.59
CA ARG A 146 4.45 15.85 -4.06
C ARG A 146 5.10 16.64 -2.94
N GLU A 147 4.29 17.31 -2.11
CA GLU A 147 4.78 18.05 -0.93
C GLU A 147 5.57 17.13 0.02
N ILE A 148 5.04 15.95 0.33
CA ILE A 148 5.70 14.99 1.21
C ILE A 148 7.02 14.51 0.58
N ALA A 149 7.02 14.18 -0.71
CA ALA A 149 8.21 13.70 -1.41
C ALA A 149 9.31 14.76 -1.45
N GLU A 150 8.95 16.02 -1.69
CA GLU A 150 9.89 17.15 -1.68
C GLU A 150 10.50 17.36 -0.28
N ILE A 151 9.66 17.39 0.76
CA ILE A 151 10.13 17.52 2.15
C ILE A 151 11.07 16.38 2.52
N PHE A 152 10.73 15.14 2.17
CA PHE A 152 11.54 13.98 2.49
C PHE A 152 12.89 14.01 1.76
N ALA A 153 12.90 14.47 0.50
CA ALA A 153 14.13 14.64 -0.26
C ALA A 153 15.03 15.75 0.31
N ILE A 154 14.48 16.94 0.64
CA ILE A 154 15.23 18.06 1.20
C ILE A 154 15.91 17.68 2.53
N HIS A 155 15.23 16.90 3.35
CA HIS A 155 15.68 16.53 4.70
C HIS A 155 16.29 15.13 4.79
N GLU A 156 16.54 14.47 3.65
CA GLU A 156 17.12 13.11 3.53
C GLU A 156 16.41 12.11 4.45
N ILE A 157 15.06 12.17 4.47
CA ILE A 157 14.22 11.30 5.30
C ILE A 157 14.06 9.95 4.61
N PRO A 158 14.45 8.82 5.24
CA PRO A 158 14.41 7.50 4.62
C PRO A 158 13.02 6.85 4.60
N THR A 159 12.04 7.45 5.26
CA THR A 159 10.66 6.94 5.29
C THR A 159 10.06 6.91 3.90
N GLN A 160 9.47 5.77 3.51
CA GLN A 160 8.87 5.60 2.20
C GLN A 160 7.41 6.04 2.17
N ILE A 161 6.99 6.61 1.05
CA ILE A 161 5.62 7.10 0.81
C ILE A 161 4.83 6.03 0.09
N ILE A 162 3.74 5.56 0.70
CA ILE A 162 2.75 4.68 0.10
C ILE A 162 1.54 5.55 -0.32
N ALA A 163 1.39 5.83 -1.60
CA ALA A 163 0.19 6.47 -2.12
C ALA A 163 -1.01 5.54 -1.91
N ALA A 164 -1.93 5.94 -1.03
CA ALA A 164 -3.07 5.15 -0.60
C ALA A 164 -4.41 5.76 -1.03
N SER A 165 -5.49 4.98 -0.90
CA SER A 165 -6.83 5.41 -1.37
C SER A 165 -6.88 5.70 -2.88
N VAL A 166 -6.13 4.94 -3.66
CA VAL A 166 -6.10 5.01 -5.13
C VAL A 166 -7.47 4.60 -5.69
N ARG A 167 -8.01 5.37 -6.66
CA ARG A 167 -9.36 5.18 -7.19
C ARG A 167 -9.38 4.72 -8.65
N HIS A 168 -8.37 5.05 -9.44
CA HIS A 168 -8.31 4.81 -10.89
C HIS A 168 -6.85 4.81 -11.40
N PRO A 169 -6.60 4.31 -12.62
CA PRO A 169 -5.25 4.20 -13.19
C PRO A 169 -4.44 5.51 -13.22
N GLN A 170 -5.10 6.64 -13.47
CA GLN A 170 -4.41 7.92 -13.53
C GLN A 170 -3.80 8.33 -12.18
N HIS A 171 -4.44 7.99 -11.04
CA HIS A 171 -3.83 8.19 -9.71
C HIS A 171 -2.48 7.48 -9.59
N VAL A 172 -2.36 6.28 -10.15
CA VAL A 172 -1.09 5.53 -10.12
C VAL A 172 0.01 6.27 -10.88
N THR A 173 -0.30 6.73 -12.10
CA THR A 173 0.65 7.52 -12.90
C THR A 173 1.03 8.83 -12.22
N GLN A 174 0.04 9.55 -11.71
CA GLN A 174 0.25 10.84 -11.04
C GLN A 174 1.05 10.68 -9.72
N ALA A 175 0.74 9.65 -8.91
CA ALA A 175 1.50 9.35 -7.70
C ALA A 175 2.96 9.01 -8.02
N ALA A 176 3.21 8.26 -9.10
CA ALA A 176 4.56 7.95 -9.55
C ALA A 176 5.34 9.22 -9.95
N LEU A 177 4.71 10.13 -10.69
CA LEU A 177 5.28 11.42 -11.10
C LEU A 177 5.48 12.38 -9.91
N ALA A 178 4.64 12.26 -8.89
CA ALA A 178 4.73 13.07 -7.67
C ALA A 178 5.80 12.57 -6.68
N GLY A 179 6.45 11.43 -6.93
CA GLY A 179 7.54 10.93 -6.11
C GLY A 179 7.12 9.90 -5.05
N ALA A 180 5.93 9.28 -5.17
CA ALA A 180 5.58 8.14 -4.33
C ALA A 180 6.56 6.98 -4.53
N HIS A 181 6.99 6.33 -3.45
CA HIS A 181 7.83 5.15 -3.50
C HIS A 181 7.02 3.90 -3.85
N ILE A 182 5.79 3.86 -3.39
CA ILE A 182 4.85 2.73 -3.50
C ILE A 182 3.46 3.27 -3.82
N SER A 183 2.71 2.56 -4.65
CA SER A 183 1.26 2.75 -4.78
C SER A 183 0.57 1.51 -4.23
N THR A 184 -0.27 1.67 -3.21
CA THR A 184 -1.16 0.57 -2.79
C THR A 184 -2.49 0.72 -3.48
N THR A 185 -2.79 -0.22 -4.37
CA THR A 185 -3.81 -0.10 -5.39
C THR A 185 -4.85 -1.21 -5.23
N PRO A 186 -6.16 -0.89 -5.20
CA PRO A 186 -7.20 -1.91 -5.18
C PRO A 186 -7.09 -2.84 -6.38
N TYR A 187 -7.40 -4.14 -6.20
CA TYR A 187 -7.31 -5.17 -7.23
C TYR A 187 -8.00 -4.76 -8.54
N LYS A 188 -9.22 -4.21 -8.46
CA LYS A 188 -9.94 -3.73 -9.64
C LYS A 188 -9.16 -2.69 -10.45
N VAL A 189 -8.47 -1.77 -9.76
CA VAL A 189 -7.67 -0.73 -10.41
C VAL A 189 -6.39 -1.33 -10.99
N LEU A 190 -5.73 -2.27 -10.31
CA LEU A 190 -4.57 -2.99 -10.86
C LEU A 190 -4.93 -3.68 -12.17
N LYS A 191 -6.09 -4.35 -12.26
CA LYS A 191 -6.56 -4.96 -13.52
C LYS A 191 -6.78 -3.94 -14.63
N GLN A 192 -7.27 -2.74 -14.30
CA GLN A 192 -7.46 -1.68 -15.28
C GLN A 192 -6.14 -1.17 -15.88
N LEU A 193 -5.00 -1.30 -15.19
CA LEU A 193 -3.69 -0.86 -15.69
C LEU A 193 -3.23 -1.66 -16.92
N PHE A 194 -3.72 -2.88 -17.10
CA PHE A 194 -3.39 -3.72 -18.26
C PHE A 194 -4.15 -3.34 -19.53
N HIS A 195 -5.32 -2.70 -19.40
CA HIS A 195 -6.20 -2.45 -20.54
C HIS A 195 -5.77 -1.23 -21.35
N HIS A 196 -5.39 -1.49 -22.60
CA HIS A 196 -5.14 -0.44 -23.58
C HIS A 196 -5.59 -0.89 -24.97
N PRO A 197 -6.47 -0.16 -25.67
CA PRO A 197 -6.98 -0.60 -26.97
C PRO A 197 -5.90 -0.87 -28.03
N LEU A 198 -4.81 -0.10 -28.00
CA LEU A 198 -3.69 -0.32 -28.93
C LEU A 198 -2.88 -1.59 -28.63
N THR A 199 -2.86 -2.05 -27.37
CA THR A 199 -2.24 -3.34 -27.03
C THR A 199 -3.07 -4.47 -27.61
N ASP A 200 -4.38 -4.44 -27.42
CA ASP A 200 -5.31 -5.46 -27.94
C ASP A 200 -5.23 -5.52 -29.47
N ASN A 201 -5.36 -4.37 -30.15
CA ASN A 201 -5.23 -4.28 -31.61
C ASN A 201 -3.84 -4.73 -32.12
N GLY A 202 -2.79 -4.44 -31.37
CA GLY A 202 -1.42 -4.85 -31.70
C GLY A 202 -1.25 -6.37 -31.64
N ILE A 203 -1.79 -7.02 -30.61
CA ILE A 203 -1.77 -8.48 -30.47
C ILE A 203 -2.55 -9.13 -31.62
N GLU A 204 -3.76 -8.66 -31.92
CA GLU A 204 -4.57 -9.17 -33.04
C GLU A 204 -3.85 -9.06 -34.39
N GLY A 205 -3.19 -7.87 -34.62
CA GLY A 205 -2.39 -7.65 -35.81
C GLY A 205 -1.21 -8.65 -35.95
N PHE A 206 -0.47 -8.85 -34.88
CA PHE A 206 0.66 -9.78 -34.86
C PHE A 206 0.22 -11.22 -35.09
N LEU A 207 -0.89 -11.65 -34.49
CA LEU A 207 -1.44 -12.98 -34.69
C LEU A 207 -1.91 -13.20 -36.18
N ALA A 208 -2.56 -12.16 -36.75
CA ALA A 208 -2.99 -12.22 -38.16
C ALA A 208 -1.80 -12.26 -39.15
N ASP A 209 -0.68 -11.60 -38.82
CA ASP A 209 0.52 -11.65 -39.65
C ASP A 209 1.28 -12.97 -39.46
N TRP A 210 1.28 -13.55 -38.27
CA TRP A 210 1.89 -14.83 -37.98
C TRP A 210 1.19 -15.97 -38.76
N SER A 211 -0.15 -16.01 -38.76
CA SER A 211 -0.91 -17.04 -39.47
C SER A 211 -0.60 -17.09 -40.97
N LYS A 212 -0.29 -15.96 -41.63
CA LYS A 212 0.13 -15.90 -43.04
C LYS A 212 1.49 -16.56 -43.32
N LEU A 213 2.33 -16.74 -42.28
CA LEU A 213 3.63 -17.40 -42.39
C LEU A 213 3.53 -18.91 -42.23
N GLU A 214 2.55 -19.40 -41.46
CA GLU A 214 2.30 -20.84 -41.27
C GLU A 214 1.60 -21.47 -42.48
N ASP A 215 0.89 -20.69 -43.32
CA ASP A 215 0.23 -21.13 -44.53
C ASP A 215 1.17 -21.19 -45.78
N LYS A 216 2.47 -20.92 -45.58
CA LYS A 216 3.51 -21.02 -46.66
C LYS A 216 4.44 -22.19 -46.42
#